data_b667577a8f788de93e30f5684077a187
#
_entry.id   b667577a8f788de93e30f5684077a187
#
_cell.length_a   1.000
_cell.length_b   1.000
_cell.length_c   1.000
_cell.angle_alpha   90.00
_cell.angle_beta   90.00
_cell.angle_gamma   90.00
#
_symmetry.space_group_name_H-M   'P 1'
#
loop_
_entity.id
_entity.type
_entity.pdbx_description
1 polymer ?
#
loop_
_entity_poly.entity_id
_entity_poly.type
_entity_poly.pdbx_seq_one_letter_code
_entity_poly.pdbx_strand_id
1 'polypeptide(L)'
;MITIEEYSHFPDQTLGLGQDVSHDLTNIVKVAALFVKDSKICKELQGDENNEGILKKVTLDAGAPRYVYRELLSALKKEKLTKKELVSLKNLGRKPYASGLIRAIFRGQRSVAIVDWAAQNYLSVAIGMGLIDLCYSDNYYFLTKFGKQAVELFDDEKTKELKDFMLERLYEYPYAAWLIRLVNKNPSKSYTKFDLGENFGFIDEPGFISLPEDMYVDGILQAKSTNNAAEEKRIRENFESTSDKYMRWLAGVLVNYDLLKETKRTYSKEVGGRKYSVSLQAYKVTYKGIQALNKVNGGSRYSRSEKRVRWEYLAPKVDDAKKRKTSRALILKFLSEAPNGIDNVSLSNKINEIVPSINSISEQVSDDIEGLNRLGIEIDIKDNKFILKDRLFDFIIPVESNFTFESSDADKVKRAILPALKKLDHKYLQAIDIAYKKNTTNTENTLLEILSTNLFIKEMNFNGLHLGGSNKPDGFAYTKDKKIGLILDSKAYSSGFAVTKKSTDAMARYIRQYNKRNDDSKWWINIPKDIKNTYFLYISSYYTGNYYKQLLDFEKGNEMEGGLVEIAKLILVAEKVKENSLNEEELTQNLLNDKISMEKYYENLK
;
A
#
# COMPACT_ATOMS: atom_id res chain seq x y z
N MET A 1 -26.03 12.08 -0.43
CA MET A 1 -25.44 12.99 0.61
C MET A 1 -24.53 12.20 1.51
N ILE A 2 -23.39 12.74 1.93
CA ILE A 2 -22.50 12.10 2.89
C ILE A 2 -23.00 12.42 4.29
N THR A 3 -23.41 11.38 5.05
CA THR A 3 -23.99 11.51 6.39
C THR A 3 -23.05 11.00 7.47
N ILE A 4 -23.13 11.55 8.66
CA ILE A 4 -22.43 11.05 9.84
C ILE A 4 -23.49 10.29 10.67
N GLU A 5 -23.19 9.04 10.99
CA GLU A 5 -24.11 8.20 11.76
C GLU A 5 -23.37 7.49 12.90
N GLU A 6 -24.02 7.41 14.03
CA GLU A 6 -23.48 6.81 15.25
C GLU A 6 -23.85 5.32 15.32
N TYR A 7 -22.84 4.48 15.63
CA TYR A 7 -22.99 3.04 15.76
C TYR A 7 -22.32 2.54 17.04
N SER A 8 -22.76 1.38 17.51
CA SER A 8 -22.17 0.72 18.69
C SER A 8 -20.76 0.17 18.44
N HIS A 9 -20.36 0.06 17.17
CA HIS A 9 -19.06 -0.45 16.77
C HIS A 9 -18.73 0.00 15.33
N PHE A 10 -17.45 0.05 15.01
CA PHE A 10 -17.05 0.32 13.63
C PHE A 10 -17.31 -0.89 12.72
N PRO A 11 -17.72 -0.64 11.45
CA PRO A 11 -17.97 -1.72 10.50
C PRO A 11 -16.71 -2.49 10.12
N ASP A 12 -16.92 -3.67 9.55
CA ASP A 12 -15.83 -4.45 8.94
C ASP A 12 -15.08 -3.64 7.89
N GLN A 13 -13.75 -3.72 7.91
CA GLN A 13 -12.91 -2.93 7.04
C GLN A 13 -12.51 -3.70 5.78
N THR A 14 -12.77 -3.13 4.61
CA THR A 14 -12.30 -3.62 3.32
C THR A 14 -11.89 -2.45 2.43
N LEU A 15 -10.74 -2.58 1.76
CA LEU A 15 -10.26 -1.52 0.85
C LEU A 15 -10.98 -1.52 -0.51
N GLY A 16 -11.79 -2.53 -0.81
CA GLY A 16 -12.49 -2.65 -2.09
C GLY A 16 -11.60 -3.00 -3.28
N LEU A 17 -10.33 -3.32 -3.08
CA LEU A 17 -9.37 -3.73 -4.10
C LEU A 17 -9.18 -5.24 -4.13
N GLY A 18 -8.88 -5.79 -5.31
CA GLY A 18 -8.61 -7.19 -5.52
C GLY A 18 -7.12 -7.52 -5.67
N GLN A 19 -6.78 -8.73 -5.26
CA GLN A 19 -5.54 -9.41 -5.62
C GLN A 19 -5.93 -10.84 -5.93
N ASP A 20 -5.39 -11.43 -6.99
CA ASP A 20 -5.69 -12.82 -7.39
C ASP A 20 -7.21 -13.11 -7.58
N VAL A 21 -7.94 -12.10 -8.02
CA VAL A 21 -9.35 -12.15 -8.41
C VAL A 21 -9.42 -12.16 -9.93
N SER A 22 -10.48 -12.73 -10.49
CA SER A 22 -10.72 -12.72 -11.95
C SER A 22 -10.62 -11.30 -12.52
N HIS A 23 -9.94 -11.15 -13.65
CA HIS A 23 -9.91 -9.90 -14.42
C HIS A 23 -11.23 -9.69 -15.19
N ASP A 24 -12.00 -10.72 -15.41
CA ASP A 24 -13.37 -10.63 -15.94
C ASP A 24 -14.34 -10.36 -14.79
N LEU A 25 -14.83 -9.13 -14.70
CA LEU A 25 -15.75 -8.71 -13.64
C LEU A 25 -17.12 -9.39 -13.72
N THR A 26 -17.50 -10.00 -14.85
CA THR A 26 -18.73 -10.79 -14.93
C THR A 26 -18.71 -12.00 -13.97
N ASN A 27 -17.52 -12.54 -13.67
CA ASN A 27 -17.36 -13.57 -12.66
C ASN A 27 -17.65 -13.09 -11.23
N ILE A 28 -17.48 -11.80 -10.94
CA ILE A 28 -17.76 -11.24 -9.62
C ILE A 28 -19.26 -11.26 -9.30
N VAL A 29 -20.11 -11.28 -10.34
CA VAL A 29 -21.57 -11.35 -10.19
C VAL A 29 -22.00 -12.63 -9.48
N LYS A 30 -21.22 -13.70 -9.56
CA LYS A 30 -21.45 -14.94 -8.79
C LYS A 30 -21.51 -14.70 -7.28
N VAL A 31 -20.78 -13.70 -6.76
CA VAL A 31 -20.85 -13.31 -5.34
C VAL A 31 -22.21 -12.69 -5.02
N ALA A 32 -22.72 -11.80 -5.89
CA ALA A 32 -24.05 -11.20 -5.75
C ALA A 32 -25.17 -12.25 -5.87
N ALA A 33 -24.98 -13.25 -6.75
CA ALA A 33 -25.95 -14.34 -6.96
C ALA A 33 -26.19 -15.20 -5.70
N LEU A 34 -25.26 -15.21 -4.72
CA LEU A 34 -25.45 -15.89 -3.43
C LEU A 34 -26.59 -15.30 -2.58
N PHE A 35 -27.03 -14.07 -2.86
CA PHE A 35 -28.12 -13.39 -2.18
C PHE A 35 -29.48 -13.55 -2.87
N VAL A 36 -29.53 -14.26 -4.00
CA VAL A 36 -30.76 -14.54 -4.77
C VAL A 36 -31.04 -16.03 -4.72
N LYS A 37 -32.03 -16.41 -3.93
CA LYS A 37 -32.35 -17.84 -3.63
C LYS A 37 -32.53 -18.71 -4.87
N ASP A 38 -33.16 -18.15 -5.91
CA ASP A 38 -33.46 -18.87 -7.17
C ASP A 38 -32.43 -18.65 -8.27
N SER A 39 -31.30 -18.01 -7.98
CA SER A 39 -30.22 -17.80 -8.95
C SER A 39 -29.62 -19.15 -9.42
N LYS A 40 -29.07 -19.16 -10.63
CA LYS A 40 -28.33 -20.31 -11.15
C LYS A 40 -27.27 -20.81 -10.17
N ILE A 41 -26.52 -19.90 -9.58
CA ILE A 41 -25.45 -20.21 -8.61
C ILE A 41 -26.00 -20.88 -7.35
N CYS A 42 -27.10 -20.37 -6.77
CA CYS A 42 -27.71 -21.01 -5.60
C CYS A 42 -28.26 -22.41 -5.92
N LYS A 43 -28.88 -22.58 -7.08
CA LYS A 43 -29.36 -23.90 -7.54
C LYS A 43 -28.21 -24.88 -7.75
N GLU A 44 -27.13 -24.46 -8.40
CA GLU A 44 -25.94 -25.30 -8.59
C GLU A 44 -25.28 -25.70 -7.26
N LEU A 45 -25.25 -24.79 -6.27
CA LEU A 45 -24.71 -25.07 -4.94
C LEU A 45 -25.58 -26.06 -4.16
N GLN A 46 -26.90 -25.91 -4.22
CA GLN A 46 -27.85 -26.77 -3.49
C GLN A 46 -27.99 -28.14 -4.12
N GLY A 47 -28.00 -28.21 -5.47
CA GLY A 47 -28.38 -29.40 -6.21
C GLY A 47 -29.90 -29.63 -6.24
N ASP A 48 -30.31 -30.69 -6.89
CA ASP A 48 -31.70 -31.16 -7.00
C ASP A 48 -31.80 -32.69 -6.74
N GLU A 49 -32.99 -33.25 -6.95
CA GLU A 49 -33.24 -34.69 -6.73
C GLU A 49 -32.36 -35.61 -7.60
N ASN A 50 -31.84 -35.10 -8.73
CA ASN A 50 -31.05 -35.87 -9.71
C ASN A 50 -29.55 -35.51 -9.66
N ASN A 51 -29.16 -34.38 -9.02
CA ASN A 51 -27.79 -33.89 -9.00
C ASN A 51 -27.38 -33.47 -7.60
N GLU A 52 -26.32 -34.11 -7.08
CA GLU A 52 -25.69 -33.65 -5.85
C GLU A 52 -25.11 -32.25 -6.05
N GLY A 53 -25.55 -31.28 -5.24
CA GLY A 53 -25.08 -29.90 -5.34
C GLY A 53 -23.57 -29.73 -5.13
N ILE A 54 -23.00 -28.75 -5.81
CA ILE A 54 -21.57 -28.42 -5.71
C ILE A 54 -21.16 -28.25 -4.25
N LEU A 55 -22.02 -27.66 -3.40
CA LEU A 55 -21.72 -27.43 -1.99
C LEU A 55 -21.39 -28.72 -1.23
N LYS A 56 -22.08 -29.83 -1.50
CA LYS A 56 -21.77 -31.12 -0.88
C LYS A 56 -20.37 -31.60 -1.30
N LYS A 57 -20.04 -31.52 -2.58
CA LYS A 57 -18.75 -31.94 -3.14
C LYS A 57 -17.59 -31.14 -2.56
N VAL A 58 -17.71 -29.79 -2.50
CA VAL A 58 -16.62 -28.92 -2.02
C VAL A 58 -16.52 -28.82 -0.50
N THR A 59 -17.47 -29.42 0.23
CA THR A 59 -17.46 -29.53 1.68
C THR A 59 -17.30 -30.96 2.15
N LEU A 60 -18.35 -31.76 2.15
CA LEU A 60 -18.37 -33.11 2.72
C LEU A 60 -17.40 -34.06 2.02
N ASP A 61 -17.43 -34.14 0.71
CA ASP A 61 -16.55 -35.02 -0.06
C ASP A 61 -15.10 -34.59 0.00
N ALA A 62 -14.86 -33.27 0.24
CA ALA A 62 -13.53 -32.71 0.48
C ALA A 62 -13.07 -32.80 1.96
N GLY A 63 -13.84 -33.50 2.81
CA GLY A 63 -13.47 -33.80 4.19
C GLY A 63 -13.81 -32.71 5.21
N ALA A 64 -14.76 -31.84 4.92
CA ALA A 64 -15.25 -30.88 5.90
C ALA A 64 -16.13 -31.56 6.97
N PRO A 65 -16.12 -31.07 8.21
CA PRO A 65 -17.09 -31.48 9.21
C PRO A 65 -18.53 -31.22 8.75
N ARG A 66 -19.47 -32.10 9.09
CA ARG A 66 -20.89 -32.03 8.66
C ARG A 66 -21.55 -30.70 9.04
N TYR A 67 -21.14 -30.07 10.15
CA TYR A 67 -21.71 -28.78 10.56
C TYR A 67 -21.40 -27.67 9.56
N VAL A 68 -20.21 -27.66 8.92
CA VAL A 68 -19.82 -26.67 7.90
C VAL A 68 -20.81 -26.73 6.74
N TYR A 69 -21.08 -27.90 6.21
CA TYR A 69 -22.06 -28.10 5.13
C TYR A 69 -23.46 -27.61 5.54
N ARG A 70 -23.94 -27.99 6.74
CA ARG A 70 -25.27 -27.59 7.22
C ARG A 70 -25.41 -26.07 7.40
N GLU A 71 -24.40 -25.42 7.95
CA GLU A 71 -24.39 -23.97 8.13
C GLU A 71 -24.38 -23.24 6.78
N LEU A 72 -23.57 -23.66 5.82
CA LEU A 72 -23.52 -23.07 4.48
C LEU A 72 -24.83 -23.30 3.71
N LEU A 73 -25.40 -24.50 3.80
CA LEU A 73 -26.69 -24.82 3.17
C LEU A 73 -27.82 -23.96 3.77
N SER A 74 -27.80 -23.72 5.08
CA SER A 74 -28.73 -22.80 5.74
C SER A 74 -28.53 -21.36 5.31
N ALA A 75 -27.29 -20.94 5.10
CA ALA A 75 -26.94 -19.58 4.68
C ALA A 75 -27.49 -19.24 3.28
N LEU A 76 -27.52 -20.22 2.35
CA LEU A 76 -28.10 -20.03 1.00
C LEU A 76 -29.60 -19.66 0.99
N LYS A 77 -30.30 -19.83 2.11
CA LYS A 77 -31.71 -19.45 2.26
C LYS A 77 -31.91 -18.02 2.78
N LYS A 78 -30.83 -17.32 3.09
CA LYS A 78 -30.86 -15.98 3.70
C LYS A 78 -30.74 -14.89 2.63
N GLU A 79 -31.32 -13.73 2.89
CA GLU A 79 -31.18 -12.52 2.06
C GLU A 79 -30.07 -11.60 2.57
N LYS A 80 -29.66 -11.78 3.83
CA LYS A 80 -28.54 -11.09 4.47
C LYS A 80 -27.52 -12.11 4.94
N LEU A 81 -26.26 -11.91 4.62
CA LEU A 81 -25.17 -12.84 4.94
C LEU A 81 -24.09 -12.16 5.76
N THR A 82 -23.56 -12.87 6.74
CA THR A 82 -22.40 -12.41 7.50
C THR A 82 -21.11 -12.64 6.72
N LYS A 83 -20.05 -11.93 7.08
CA LYS A 83 -18.70 -12.18 6.55
C LYS A 83 -18.25 -13.62 6.76
N LYS A 84 -18.61 -14.21 7.90
CA LYS A 84 -18.26 -15.62 8.20
C LYS A 84 -18.92 -16.59 7.22
N GLU A 85 -20.20 -16.39 6.92
CA GLU A 85 -20.92 -17.22 5.94
C GLU A 85 -20.39 -17.05 4.52
N LEU A 86 -19.99 -15.85 4.15
CA LEU A 86 -19.45 -15.55 2.81
C LEU A 86 -18.02 -16.04 2.64
N VAL A 87 -17.12 -15.74 3.57
CA VAL A 87 -15.67 -15.96 3.42
C VAL A 87 -15.22 -17.25 4.11
N SER A 88 -15.49 -17.38 5.43
CA SER A 88 -15.14 -18.57 6.20
C SER A 88 -15.87 -18.59 7.55
N LEU A 89 -16.58 -19.68 7.83
CA LEU A 89 -17.32 -19.88 9.09
C LEU A 89 -16.41 -19.94 10.31
N LYS A 90 -15.21 -20.49 10.14
CA LYS A 90 -14.16 -20.54 11.18
C LYS A 90 -12.80 -20.26 10.50
N ASN A 91 -11.89 -19.74 11.28
CA ASN A 91 -10.52 -19.53 10.82
C ASN A 91 -9.77 -20.89 10.76
N LEU A 92 -10.19 -21.77 9.83
CA LEU A 92 -9.73 -23.15 9.68
C LEU A 92 -8.40 -23.27 8.91
N GLY A 93 -7.77 -22.15 8.59
CA GLY A 93 -6.53 -22.10 7.84
C GLY A 93 -6.68 -22.58 6.39
N ARG A 94 -5.58 -23.00 5.76
CA ARG A 94 -5.54 -23.47 4.36
C ARG A 94 -6.11 -24.89 4.21
N LYS A 95 -7.37 -25.09 4.57
CA LYS A 95 -8.04 -26.39 4.38
C LYS A 95 -8.44 -26.60 2.92
N PRO A 96 -8.43 -27.84 2.41
CA PRO A 96 -8.77 -28.14 1.02
C PRO A 96 -10.25 -27.93 0.70
N TYR A 97 -11.13 -27.94 1.68
CA TYR A 97 -12.57 -27.77 1.53
C TYR A 97 -13.04 -26.32 1.67
N ALA A 98 -14.20 -26.01 1.12
CA ALA A 98 -14.86 -24.73 1.30
C ALA A 98 -15.45 -24.59 2.73
N SER A 99 -15.15 -23.47 3.39
CA SER A 99 -15.72 -23.09 4.69
C SER A 99 -16.47 -21.76 4.63
N GLY A 100 -16.80 -21.28 3.44
CA GLY A 100 -17.60 -20.11 3.14
C GLY A 100 -18.18 -20.21 1.74
N LEU A 101 -19.29 -19.50 1.48
CA LEU A 101 -20.02 -19.61 0.21
C LEU A 101 -19.17 -19.13 -1.00
N ILE A 102 -18.43 -18.03 -0.85
CA ILE A 102 -17.53 -17.55 -1.91
C ILE A 102 -16.43 -18.58 -2.20
N ARG A 103 -15.92 -19.26 -1.18
CA ARG A 103 -14.95 -20.34 -1.37
C ARG A 103 -15.54 -21.53 -2.12
N ALA A 104 -16.85 -21.76 -1.99
CA ALA A 104 -17.54 -22.87 -2.66
C ALA A 104 -17.76 -22.64 -4.16
N ILE A 105 -17.93 -21.39 -4.60
CA ILE A 105 -18.21 -21.06 -6.01
C ILE A 105 -16.98 -20.86 -6.87
N PHE A 106 -15.80 -20.69 -6.27
CA PHE A 106 -14.54 -20.52 -7.01
C PHE A 106 -13.57 -21.67 -6.72
N ARG A 107 -12.93 -22.18 -7.78
CA ARG A 107 -11.93 -23.25 -7.66
C ARG A 107 -10.56 -22.68 -7.33
N GLY A 108 -9.84 -23.34 -6.43
CA GLY A 108 -8.43 -23.09 -6.18
C GLY A 108 -7.52 -23.76 -7.22
N GLN A 109 -6.31 -23.25 -7.41
CA GLN A 109 -5.32 -23.84 -8.34
C GLN A 109 -4.89 -25.25 -7.96
N ARG A 110 -4.80 -25.57 -6.67
CA ARG A 110 -4.32 -26.84 -6.11
C ARG A 110 -5.28 -27.45 -5.09
N SER A 111 -6.46 -26.91 -4.93
CA SER A 111 -7.49 -27.35 -3.99
C SER A 111 -8.87 -27.21 -4.60
N VAL A 112 -9.85 -27.87 -3.99
CA VAL A 112 -11.26 -27.82 -4.42
C VAL A 112 -11.85 -26.43 -4.28
N ALA A 113 -11.36 -25.63 -3.32
CA ALA A 113 -11.84 -24.29 -3.01
C ALA A 113 -10.68 -23.28 -2.96
N ILE A 114 -10.94 -22.01 -3.24
CA ILE A 114 -9.98 -20.94 -3.01
C ILE A 114 -9.72 -20.74 -1.51
N VAL A 115 -8.61 -20.11 -1.17
CA VAL A 115 -8.29 -19.76 0.22
C VAL A 115 -9.16 -18.60 0.72
N ASP A 116 -9.30 -18.46 2.03
CA ASP A 116 -10.14 -17.44 2.67
C ASP A 116 -9.75 -16.01 2.32
N TRP A 117 -8.46 -15.68 2.24
CA TRP A 117 -8.02 -14.35 1.84
C TRP A 117 -8.38 -14.01 0.38
N ALA A 118 -8.37 -14.99 -0.54
CA ALA A 118 -8.84 -14.79 -1.90
C ALA A 118 -10.36 -14.56 -1.94
N ALA A 119 -11.13 -15.32 -1.13
CA ALA A 119 -12.57 -15.12 -0.98
C ALA A 119 -12.88 -13.70 -0.42
N GLN A 120 -12.07 -13.21 0.53
CA GLN A 120 -12.17 -11.83 1.02
C GLN A 120 -11.94 -10.81 -0.11
N ASN A 121 -11.02 -11.05 -1.02
CA ASN A 121 -10.78 -10.17 -2.16
C ASN A 121 -11.97 -10.18 -3.14
N TYR A 122 -12.58 -11.33 -3.42
CA TYR A 122 -13.82 -11.40 -4.23
C TYR A 122 -14.96 -10.60 -3.59
N LEU A 123 -15.15 -10.72 -2.26
CA LEU A 123 -16.11 -9.95 -1.50
C LEU A 123 -15.83 -8.45 -1.64
N SER A 124 -14.56 -8.04 -1.45
CA SER A 124 -14.14 -6.64 -1.54
C SER A 124 -14.42 -6.03 -2.91
N VAL A 125 -14.14 -6.78 -3.99
CA VAL A 125 -14.41 -6.31 -5.37
C VAL A 125 -15.92 -6.25 -5.65
N ALA A 126 -16.71 -7.20 -5.15
CA ALA A 126 -18.18 -7.16 -5.30
C ALA A 126 -18.78 -5.91 -4.64
N ILE A 127 -18.26 -5.52 -3.48
CA ILE A 127 -18.62 -4.25 -2.82
C ILE A 127 -18.12 -3.06 -3.66
N GLY A 128 -16.89 -3.11 -4.14
CA GLY A 128 -16.28 -2.07 -4.98
C GLY A 128 -17.09 -1.78 -6.24
N MET A 129 -17.59 -2.82 -6.88
CA MET A 129 -18.47 -2.70 -8.05
C MET A 129 -19.92 -2.32 -7.68
N GLY A 130 -20.24 -2.22 -6.39
CA GLY A 130 -21.57 -1.85 -5.90
C GLY A 130 -22.62 -2.92 -6.10
N LEU A 131 -22.24 -4.19 -6.24
CA LEU A 131 -23.18 -5.31 -6.40
C LEU A 131 -23.80 -5.72 -5.06
N ILE A 132 -23.04 -5.63 -4.01
CA ILE A 132 -23.47 -5.87 -2.62
C ILE A 132 -23.04 -4.72 -1.73
N ASP A 133 -23.66 -4.58 -0.58
CA ASP A 133 -23.34 -3.55 0.38
C ASP A 133 -23.34 -4.10 1.82
N LEU A 134 -22.74 -3.36 2.76
CA LEU A 134 -22.64 -3.68 4.18
C LEU A 134 -23.61 -2.81 4.98
N CYS A 135 -24.48 -3.44 5.75
CA CYS A 135 -25.26 -2.76 6.78
C CYS A 135 -24.39 -2.54 8.02
N TYR A 136 -24.14 -1.29 8.39
CA TYR A 136 -23.22 -0.95 9.48
C TYR A 136 -23.78 -1.28 10.86
N SER A 137 -25.12 -1.25 11.04
CA SER A 137 -25.76 -1.57 12.32
C SER A 137 -25.55 -3.04 12.73
N ASP A 138 -25.59 -3.94 11.74
CA ASP A 138 -25.68 -5.38 12.01
C ASP A 138 -24.48 -6.16 11.49
N ASN A 139 -23.57 -5.51 10.75
CA ASN A 139 -22.45 -6.14 10.02
C ASN A 139 -22.88 -7.28 9.06
N TYR A 140 -24.09 -7.16 8.46
CA TYR A 140 -24.57 -8.05 7.41
C TYR A 140 -24.38 -7.43 6.03
N TYR A 141 -24.04 -8.26 5.08
CA TYR A 141 -24.00 -7.92 3.67
C TYR A 141 -25.36 -8.20 3.03
N PHE A 142 -25.75 -7.35 2.07
CA PHE A 142 -27.00 -7.46 1.34
C PHE A 142 -26.84 -7.08 -0.12
N LEU A 143 -27.77 -7.55 -0.96
CA LEU A 143 -27.80 -7.30 -2.39
C LEU A 143 -28.27 -5.86 -2.67
N THR A 144 -27.53 -5.15 -3.53
CA THR A 144 -27.95 -3.83 -4.00
C THR A 144 -28.89 -3.95 -5.21
N LYS A 145 -29.52 -2.81 -5.64
CA LYS A 145 -30.26 -2.74 -6.90
C LYS A 145 -29.39 -3.10 -8.11
N PHE A 146 -28.11 -2.70 -8.10
CA PHE A 146 -27.16 -3.02 -9.17
C PHE A 146 -26.76 -4.50 -9.15
N GLY A 147 -26.61 -5.06 -7.96
CA GLY A 147 -26.37 -6.49 -7.82
C GLY A 147 -27.53 -7.33 -8.34
N LYS A 148 -28.77 -6.93 -8.02
CA LYS A 148 -29.96 -7.62 -8.54
C LYS A 148 -30.00 -7.59 -10.07
N GLN A 149 -29.81 -6.43 -10.68
CA GLN A 149 -29.77 -6.30 -12.14
C GLN A 149 -28.64 -7.12 -12.78
N ALA A 150 -27.44 -7.15 -12.16
CA ALA A 150 -26.33 -7.95 -12.65
C ALA A 150 -26.65 -9.46 -12.60
N VAL A 151 -27.28 -9.94 -11.53
CA VAL A 151 -27.69 -11.35 -11.39
C VAL A 151 -28.75 -11.73 -12.43
N GLU A 152 -29.75 -10.86 -12.67
CA GLU A 152 -30.76 -11.07 -13.73
C GLU A 152 -30.08 -11.22 -15.11
N LEU A 153 -29.16 -10.33 -15.47
CA LEU A 153 -28.41 -10.42 -16.72
C LEU A 153 -27.54 -11.69 -16.80
N PHE A 154 -26.95 -12.10 -15.68
CA PHE A 154 -26.14 -13.31 -15.58
C PHE A 154 -26.99 -14.58 -15.75
N ASP A 155 -28.12 -14.67 -15.06
CA ASP A 155 -29.03 -15.81 -15.11
C ASP A 155 -29.74 -15.94 -16.47
N ASP A 156 -30.02 -14.80 -17.14
CA ASP A 156 -30.55 -14.75 -18.50
C ASP A 156 -29.51 -15.01 -19.61
N GLU A 157 -28.24 -15.24 -19.24
CA GLU A 157 -27.12 -15.45 -20.17
C GLU A 157 -26.86 -14.27 -21.15
N LYS A 158 -27.26 -13.07 -20.77
CA LYS A 158 -27.06 -11.84 -21.53
C LYS A 158 -25.61 -11.32 -21.37
N THR A 159 -24.66 -12.12 -21.85
CA THR A 159 -23.22 -11.91 -21.61
C THR A 159 -22.71 -10.55 -22.06
N LYS A 160 -23.19 -10.05 -23.21
CA LYS A 160 -22.76 -8.74 -23.74
C LYS A 160 -23.28 -7.60 -22.87
N GLU A 161 -24.58 -7.62 -22.57
CA GLU A 161 -25.25 -6.63 -21.74
C GLU A 161 -24.66 -6.62 -20.32
N LEU A 162 -24.34 -7.78 -19.78
CA LEU A 162 -23.67 -7.91 -18.49
C LEU A 162 -22.26 -7.29 -18.53
N LYS A 163 -21.49 -7.54 -19.59
CA LYS A 163 -20.16 -6.94 -19.75
C LYS A 163 -20.23 -5.41 -19.86
N ASP A 164 -21.18 -4.88 -20.64
CA ASP A 164 -21.41 -3.45 -20.77
C ASP A 164 -21.87 -2.83 -19.43
N PHE A 165 -22.76 -3.50 -18.71
CA PHE A 165 -23.20 -3.10 -17.37
C PHE A 165 -22.03 -3.02 -16.38
N MET A 166 -21.18 -4.03 -16.34
CA MET A 166 -19.99 -4.05 -15.47
C MET A 166 -18.96 -2.99 -15.86
N LEU A 167 -18.86 -2.63 -17.14
CA LEU A 167 -18.02 -1.53 -17.61
C LEU A 167 -18.48 -0.18 -17.04
N GLU A 168 -19.79 0.09 -17.01
CA GLU A 168 -20.32 1.33 -16.38
C GLU A 168 -20.00 1.34 -14.86
N ARG A 169 -20.11 0.20 -14.16
CA ARG A 169 -19.70 0.08 -12.74
C ARG A 169 -18.19 0.35 -12.57
N LEU A 170 -17.37 -0.06 -13.54
CA LEU A 170 -15.93 0.18 -13.53
C LEU A 170 -15.59 1.68 -13.65
N TYR A 171 -16.37 2.47 -14.42
CA TYR A 171 -16.20 3.93 -14.49
C TYR A 171 -16.59 4.66 -13.20
N GLU A 172 -17.47 4.08 -12.40
CA GLU A 172 -17.85 4.57 -11.07
C GLU A 172 -16.85 4.17 -9.97
N TYR A 173 -15.98 3.21 -10.25
CA TYR A 173 -14.98 2.71 -9.32
C TYR A 173 -13.77 3.66 -9.26
N PRO A 174 -13.50 4.32 -8.11
CA PRO A 174 -12.51 5.40 -8.06
C PRO A 174 -11.12 4.97 -8.55
N TYR A 175 -10.67 3.80 -8.14
CA TYR A 175 -9.35 3.29 -8.50
C TYR A 175 -9.19 3.08 -10.02
N ALA A 176 -10.24 2.61 -10.71
CA ALA A 176 -10.22 2.51 -12.17
C ALA A 176 -10.22 3.90 -12.82
N ALA A 177 -10.98 4.84 -12.28
CA ALA A 177 -10.98 6.23 -12.74
C ALA A 177 -9.59 6.85 -12.63
N TRP A 178 -8.90 6.64 -11.51
CA TRP A 178 -7.50 7.08 -11.32
C TRP A 178 -6.58 6.48 -12.39
N LEU A 179 -6.63 5.16 -12.59
CA LEU A 179 -5.77 4.49 -13.55
C LEU A 179 -6.02 4.96 -14.98
N ILE A 180 -7.30 5.14 -15.38
CA ILE A 180 -7.67 5.69 -16.68
C ILE A 180 -7.12 7.12 -16.83
N ARG A 181 -7.24 7.99 -15.83
CA ARG A 181 -6.68 9.34 -15.83
C ARG A 181 -5.15 9.31 -15.95
N LEU A 182 -4.48 8.47 -15.17
CA LEU A 182 -3.01 8.37 -15.16
C LEU A 182 -2.44 7.98 -16.52
N VAL A 183 -2.95 6.92 -17.13
CA VAL A 183 -2.43 6.43 -18.43
C VAL A 183 -2.74 7.38 -19.58
N ASN A 184 -3.78 8.18 -19.45
CA ASN A 184 -4.15 9.20 -20.44
C ASN A 184 -3.31 10.49 -20.33
N LYS A 185 -2.58 10.72 -19.21
CA LYS A 185 -1.62 11.85 -19.15
C LYS A 185 -0.51 11.71 -20.17
N ASN A 186 -0.09 10.48 -20.48
CA ASN A 186 0.90 10.18 -21.52
C ASN A 186 0.52 8.90 -22.28
N PRO A 187 -0.34 8.99 -23.32
CA PRO A 187 -0.83 7.81 -24.05
C PRO A 187 0.25 7.02 -24.79
N SER A 188 1.41 7.63 -25.04
CA SER A 188 2.55 6.96 -25.69
C SER A 188 3.35 6.08 -24.73
N LYS A 189 3.33 6.38 -23.43
CA LYS A 189 4.07 5.65 -22.39
C LYS A 189 3.49 4.25 -22.17
N SER A 190 4.38 3.27 -21.94
CA SER A 190 4.03 1.94 -21.42
C SER A 190 4.33 1.92 -19.93
N TYR A 191 3.32 1.66 -19.12
CA TYR A 191 3.40 1.69 -17.66
C TYR A 191 3.59 0.28 -17.12
N THR A 192 4.61 0.04 -16.31
CA THR A 192 4.77 -1.20 -15.55
C THR A 192 3.92 -1.16 -14.27
N LYS A 193 3.78 -2.30 -13.59
CA LYS A 193 3.12 -2.33 -12.27
C LYS A 193 3.79 -1.41 -11.25
N PHE A 194 5.11 -1.22 -11.34
CA PHE A 194 5.88 -0.33 -10.46
C PHE A 194 5.56 1.14 -10.74
N ASP A 195 5.55 1.57 -12.02
CA ASP A 195 5.11 2.93 -12.39
C ASP A 195 3.70 3.22 -11.84
N LEU A 196 2.80 2.22 -11.89
CA LEU A 196 1.42 2.38 -11.43
C LEU A 196 1.35 2.38 -9.89
N GLY A 197 2.05 1.47 -9.24
CA GLY A 197 2.04 1.31 -7.78
C GLY A 197 2.67 2.49 -7.03
N GLU A 198 3.78 3.04 -7.55
CA GLU A 198 4.47 4.19 -6.97
C GLU A 198 3.58 5.45 -6.88
N ASN A 199 2.64 5.58 -7.81
CA ASN A 199 1.77 6.75 -7.92
C ASN A 199 0.37 6.53 -7.32
N PHE A 200 0.10 5.40 -6.68
CA PHE A 200 -1.24 5.02 -6.23
C PHE A 200 -1.44 5.26 -4.73
N GLY A 201 -2.52 5.91 -4.37
CA GLY A 201 -2.98 6.08 -2.99
C GLY A 201 -2.16 7.08 -2.16
N PHE A 202 -2.06 6.83 -0.88
CA PHE A 202 -1.34 7.68 0.08
C PHE A 202 0.11 7.21 0.19
N ILE A 203 1.00 7.83 -0.57
CA ILE A 203 2.41 7.39 -0.71
C ILE A 203 3.26 7.59 0.55
N ASP A 204 2.78 8.37 1.50
CA ASP A 204 3.38 8.55 2.83
C ASP A 204 2.92 7.47 3.83
N GLU A 205 2.19 6.42 3.38
CA GLU A 205 1.60 5.39 4.23
C GLU A 205 2.02 3.97 3.84
N PRO A 206 2.34 3.10 4.82
CA PRO A 206 2.82 1.74 4.56
C PRO A 206 1.84 0.84 3.79
N GLY A 207 0.55 1.15 3.82
CA GLY A 207 -0.47 0.39 3.09
C GLY A 207 -0.43 0.56 1.58
N PHE A 208 0.32 1.54 1.07
CA PHE A 208 0.49 1.86 -0.35
C PHE A 208 1.95 1.77 -0.80
N ILE A 209 2.67 0.78 -0.29
CA ILE A 209 4.07 0.55 -0.63
C ILE A 209 4.21 0.12 -2.10
N SER A 210 5.14 0.76 -2.80
CA SER A 210 5.75 0.29 -4.05
C SER A 210 7.26 0.41 -3.94
N LEU A 211 8.00 -0.63 -4.35
CA LEU A 211 9.46 -0.60 -4.35
C LEU A 211 9.97 -0.08 -5.71
N PRO A 212 11.12 0.62 -5.75
CA PRO A 212 11.66 1.21 -6.96
C PRO A 212 11.91 0.17 -8.06
N GLU A 213 11.42 0.43 -9.29
CA GLU A 213 11.58 -0.47 -10.44
C GLU A 213 13.04 -0.69 -10.81
N ASP A 214 13.87 0.35 -10.74
CA ASP A 214 15.29 0.29 -11.05
C ASP A 214 16.03 -0.74 -10.17
N MET A 215 15.71 -0.80 -8.88
CA MET A 215 16.29 -1.78 -7.97
C MET A 215 15.88 -3.22 -8.32
N TYR A 216 14.62 -3.43 -8.72
CA TYR A 216 14.16 -4.73 -9.20
C TYR A 216 14.93 -5.15 -10.47
N VAL A 217 15.04 -4.24 -11.42
CA VAL A 217 15.72 -4.45 -12.69
C VAL A 217 17.21 -4.75 -12.49
N ASP A 218 17.90 -3.91 -11.70
CA ASP A 218 19.33 -4.08 -11.44
C ASP A 218 19.60 -5.38 -10.66
N GLY A 219 18.77 -5.73 -9.68
CA GLY A 219 18.88 -6.98 -8.95
C GLY A 219 18.76 -8.21 -9.85
N ILE A 220 17.79 -8.23 -10.76
CA ILE A 220 17.61 -9.32 -11.74
C ILE A 220 18.78 -9.39 -12.73
N LEU A 221 19.23 -8.24 -13.27
CA LEU A 221 20.35 -8.20 -14.22
C LEU A 221 21.66 -8.65 -13.56
N GLN A 222 21.89 -8.29 -12.29
CA GLN A 222 23.01 -8.75 -11.51
C GLN A 222 22.94 -10.26 -11.26
N ALA A 223 21.80 -10.79 -10.82
CA ALA A 223 21.62 -12.22 -10.59
C ALA A 223 21.87 -13.03 -11.86
N LYS A 224 21.41 -12.55 -13.02
CA LYS A 224 21.69 -13.15 -14.34
C LYS A 224 23.16 -13.09 -14.71
N SER A 225 23.84 -11.96 -14.51
CA SER A 225 25.25 -11.80 -14.87
C SER A 225 26.18 -12.69 -14.04
N THR A 226 25.79 -13.00 -12.80
CA THR A 226 26.49 -13.91 -11.89
C THR A 226 25.99 -15.36 -11.95
N ASN A 227 25.05 -15.67 -12.86
CA ASN A 227 24.40 -16.98 -13.00
C ASN A 227 23.78 -17.51 -11.68
N ASN A 228 23.22 -16.60 -10.86
CA ASN A 228 22.59 -16.93 -9.59
C ASN A 228 21.05 -17.05 -9.73
N ALA A 229 20.59 -18.21 -10.22
CA ALA A 229 19.18 -18.48 -10.43
C ALA A 229 18.33 -18.44 -9.14
N ALA A 230 18.92 -18.81 -7.99
CA ALA A 230 18.22 -18.76 -6.69
C ALA A 230 17.91 -17.32 -6.28
N GLU A 231 18.86 -16.40 -6.48
CA GLU A 231 18.68 -14.98 -6.20
C GLU A 231 17.68 -14.35 -7.18
N GLU A 232 17.76 -14.66 -8.48
CA GLU A 232 16.78 -14.21 -9.47
C GLU A 232 15.36 -14.62 -9.05
N LYS A 233 15.17 -15.88 -8.65
CA LYS A 233 13.89 -16.38 -8.16
C LYS A 233 13.43 -15.64 -6.90
N ARG A 234 14.29 -15.45 -5.94
CA ARG A 234 14.01 -14.72 -4.69
C ARG A 234 13.53 -13.30 -4.95
N ILE A 235 14.21 -12.58 -5.83
CA ILE A 235 13.83 -11.21 -6.21
C ILE A 235 12.45 -11.21 -6.88
N ARG A 236 12.19 -12.10 -7.83
CA ARG A 236 10.90 -12.20 -8.52
C ARG A 236 9.72 -12.48 -7.57
N GLU A 237 9.94 -13.31 -6.56
CA GLU A 237 8.90 -13.71 -5.61
C GLU A 237 8.63 -12.66 -4.51
N ASN A 238 9.64 -11.90 -4.10
CA ASN A 238 9.55 -11.07 -2.90
C ASN A 238 9.56 -9.56 -3.17
N PHE A 239 9.87 -9.10 -4.37
CA PHE A 239 9.99 -7.68 -4.66
C PHE A 239 8.67 -6.99 -5.00
N GLU A 240 7.59 -7.73 -5.24
CA GLU A 240 6.28 -7.17 -5.53
C GLU A 240 5.56 -6.76 -4.25
N SER A 241 5.31 -5.49 -4.11
CA SER A 241 4.66 -4.89 -2.94
C SER A 241 3.13 -4.80 -3.08
N THR A 242 2.46 -4.24 -2.08
CA THR A 242 0.99 -4.22 -2.02
C THR A 242 0.38 -3.39 -3.14
N SER A 243 0.87 -2.17 -3.38
CA SER A 243 0.37 -1.31 -4.46
C SER A 243 0.60 -1.93 -5.84
N ASP A 244 1.78 -2.57 -6.05
CA ASP A 244 2.11 -3.21 -7.33
C ASP A 244 1.13 -4.34 -7.66
N LYS A 245 0.71 -5.13 -6.65
CA LYS A 245 -0.27 -6.21 -6.82
C LYS A 245 -1.66 -5.68 -7.15
N TYR A 246 -2.11 -4.63 -6.44
CA TYR A 246 -3.39 -3.98 -6.75
C TYR A 246 -3.40 -3.41 -8.16
N MET A 247 -2.33 -2.74 -8.56
CA MET A 247 -2.25 -2.10 -9.86
C MET A 247 -2.11 -3.11 -10.99
N ARG A 248 -1.36 -4.19 -10.80
CA ARG A 248 -1.30 -5.30 -11.76
C ARG A 248 -2.69 -5.92 -11.99
N TRP A 249 -3.43 -6.18 -10.90
CA TRP A 249 -4.80 -6.70 -11.00
C TRP A 249 -5.72 -5.73 -11.75
N LEU A 250 -5.74 -4.46 -11.34
CA LEU A 250 -6.62 -3.45 -11.94
C LEU A 250 -6.29 -3.21 -13.41
N ALA A 251 -5.00 -3.16 -13.77
CA ALA A 251 -4.58 -3.06 -15.17
C ALA A 251 -5.03 -4.28 -15.99
N GLY A 252 -4.97 -5.49 -15.42
CA GLY A 252 -5.51 -6.70 -16.04
C GLY A 252 -7.04 -6.63 -16.27
N VAL A 253 -7.78 -6.05 -15.32
CA VAL A 253 -9.23 -5.77 -15.51
C VAL A 253 -9.42 -4.80 -16.69
N LEU A 254 -8.68 -3.69 -16.74
CA LEU A 254 -8.81 -2.73 -17.83
C LEU A 254 -8.40 -3.33 -19.19
N VAL A 255 -7.47 -4.29 -19.23
CA VAL A 255 -7.13 -5.06 -20.44
C VAL A 255 -8.32 -5.95 -20.86
N ASN A 256 -8.98 -6.63 -19.93
CA ASN A 256 -10.16 -7.45 -20.23
C ASN A 256 -11.33 -6.65 -20.84
N TYR A 257 -11.41 -5.36 -20.51
CA TYR A 257 -12.40 -4.42 -21.08
C TYR A 257 -11.88 -3.63 -22.29
N ASP A 258 -10.72 -3.96 -22.86
CA ASP A 258 -10.07 -3.31 -23.99
C ASP A 258 -9.71 -1.83 -23.75
N LEU A 259 -9.62 -1.39 -22.50
CA LEU A 259 -9.22 -0.01 -22.16
C LEU A 259 -7.70 0.15 -22.16
N LEU A 260 -6.99 -0.92 -21.80
CA LEU A 260 -5.54 -1.06 -21.91
C LEU A 260 -5.20 -2.23 -22.81
N LYS A 261 -3.96 -2.26 -23.30
CA LYS A 261 -3.34 -3.43 -23.93
C LYS A 261 -2.04 -3.77 -23.24
N GLU A 262 -1.76 -5.06 -23.15
CA GLU A 262 -0.48 -5.55 -22.65
C GLU A 262 0.65 -5.26 -23.63
N THR A 263 1.80 -4.95 -23.09
CA THR A 263 3.06 -4.72 -23.81
C THR A 263 4.23 -5.13 -22.92
N LYS A 264 5.45 -4.90 -23.37
CA LYS A 264 6.66 -5.19 -22.58
C LYS A 264 7.56 -3.97 -22.56
N ARG A 265 8.21 -3.75 -21.41
CA ARG A 265 9.35 -2.83 -21.29
C ARG A 265 10.58 -3.67 -21.00
N THR A 266 11.60 -3.55 -21.86
CA THR A 266 12.82 -4.36 -21.79
C THR A 266 14.00 -3.48 -21.37
N TYR A 267 14.72 -3.95 -20.36
CA TYR A 267 15.96 -3.36 -19.87
C TYR A 267 17.12 -4.27 -20.20
N SER A 268 18.29 -3.70 -20.49
CA SER A 268 19.48 -4.48 -20.74
C SER A 268 20.73 -3.79 -20.21
N LYS A 269 21.69 -4.62 -19.77
CA LYS A 269 22.99 -4.19 -19.26
C LYS A 269 24.08 -5.10 -19.84
N GLU A 270 25.17 -4.51 -20.23
CA GLU A 270 26.35 -5.26 -20.67
C GLU A 270 27.31 -5.45 -19.50
N VAL A 271 27.72 -6.70 -19.26
CA VAL A 271 28.68 -7.06 -18.22
C VAL A 271 29.67 -8.06 -18.81
N GLY A 272 30.95 -7.72 -18.80
CA GLY A 272 32.01 -8.58 -19.35
C GLY A 272 31.84 -8.94 -20.83
N GLY A 273 31.34 -8.01 -21.64
CA GLY A 273 31.10 -8.22 -23.08
C GLY A 273 29.85 -9.05 -23.40
N ARG A 274 29.05 -9.42 -22.42
CA ARG A 274 27.77 -10.12 -22.61
C ARG A 274 26.60 -9.23 -22.25
N LYS A 275 25.56 -9.24 -23.11
CA LYS A 275 24.32 -8.49 -22.91
C LYS A 275 23.31 -9.34 -22.11
N TYR A 276 22.89 -8.84 -20.95
CA TYR A 276 21.83 -9.41 -20.15
C TYR A 276 20.57 -8.56 -20.27
N SER A 277 19.39 -9.17 -20.25
CA SER A 277 18.14 -8.45 -20.37
C SER A 277 17.06 -8.99 -19.43
N VAL A 278 16.13 -8.10 -19.03
CA VAL A 278 14.91 -8.40 -18.31
C VAL A 278 13.75 -7.67 -18.97
N SER A 279 12.65 -8.37 -19.21
CA SER A 279 11.43 -7.78 -19.75
C SER A 279 10.36 -7.79 -18.66
N LEU A 280 9.75 -6.63 -18.42
CA LEU A 280 8.63 -6.45 -17.52
C LEU A 280 7.34 -6.35 -18.33
N GLN A 281 6.27 -6.95 -17.80
CA GLN A 281 4.92 -6.69 -18.30
C GLN A 281 4.59 -5.21 -18.08
N ALA A 282 4.06 -4.58 -19.12
CA ALA A 282 3.64 -3.20 -19.09
C ALA A 282 2.30 -3.02 -19.80
N TYR A 283 1.67 -1.90 -19.58
CA TYR A 283 0.34 -1.58 -20.08
C TYR A 283 0.35 -0.27 -20.83
N LYS A 284 -0.37 -0.21 -21.94
CA LYS A 284 -0.53 1.00 -22.75
C LYS A 284 -2.02 1.24 -23.01
N VAL A 285 -2.42 2.51 -22.96
CA VAL A 285 -3.81 2.89 -23.24
C VAL A 285 -4.19 2.57 -24.68
N THR A 286 -5.41 2.08 -24.90
CA THR A 286 -6.01 1.87 -26.22
C THR A 286 -6.84 3.09 -26.65
N TYR A 287 -7.34 3.08 -27.89
CA TYR A 287 -8.28 4.11 -28.32
C TYR A 287 -9.57 4.13 -27.47
N LYS A 288 -10.11 2.96 -27.13
CA LYS A 288 -11.27 2.82 -26.22
C LYS A 288 -10.96 3.36 -24.83
N GLY A 289 -9.72 3.16 -24.33
CA GLY A 289 -9.26 3.72 -23.06
C GLY A 289 -9.15 5.25 -23.09
N ILE A 290 -8.76 5.84 -24.22
CA ILE A 290 -8.78 7.30 -24.40
C ILE A 290 -10.22 7.81 -24.37
N GLN A 291 -11.17 7.14 -25.03
CA GLN A 291 -12.58 7.51 -24.98
C GLN A 291 -13.18 7.34 -23.57
N ALA A 292 -12.73 6.33 -22.80
CA ALA A 292 -13.19 6.11 -21.44
C ALA A 292 -12.92 7.32 -20.51
N LEU A 293 -11.87 8.10 -20.76
CA LEU A 293 -11.58 9.32 -20.02
C LEU A 293 -12.76 10.32 -20.07
N ASN A 294 -13.45 10.41 -21.22
CA ASN A 294 -14.61 11.28 -21.35
C ASN A 294 -15.81 10.81 -20.50
N LYS A 295 -15.95 9.52 -20.28
CA LYS A 295 -16.94 8.94 -19.36
C LYS A 295 -16.58 9.23 -17.91
N VAL A 296 -15.32 9.03 -17.55
CA VAL A 296 -14.81 9.21 -16.18
C VAL A 296 -14.87 10.67 -15.75
N ASN A 297 -14.43 11.60 -16.61
CA ASN A 297 -14.27 13.02 -16.27
C ASN A 297 -15.46 13.90 -16.71
N GLY A 298 -16.35 13.36 -17.51
CA GLY A 298 -17.31 14.15 -18.24
C GLY A 298 -16.63 14.91 -19.38
N GLY A 299 -17.25 14.99 -20.50
CA GLY A 299 -16.72 15.75 -21.63
C GLY A 299 -17.55 15.55 -22.88
N SER A 300 -17.67 16.62 -23.70
CA SER A 300 -18.39 16.61 -24.97
C SER A 300 -19.84 16.12 -24.86
N ARG A 301 -20.07 14.81 -24.99
CA ARG A 301 -21.42 14.19 -25.00
C ARG A 301 -21.71 13.34 -23.75
N TYR A 302 -20.78 13.28 -22.80
CA TYR A 302 -20.90 12.42 -21.62
C TYR A 302 -20.96 13.25 -20.34
N SER A 303 -21.93 12.96 -19.49
CA SER A 303 -21.90 13.39 -18.11
C SER A 303 -20.80 12.65 -17.36
N ARG A 304 -20.15 13.32 -16.42
CA ARG A 304 -19.15 12.71 -15.56
C ARG A 304 -19.75 11.55 -14.75
N SER A 305 -19.10 10.39 -14.76
CA SER A 305 -19.51 9.25 -13.94
C SER A 305 -19.39 9.60 -12.46
N GLU A 306 -20.44 9.29 -11.70
CA GLU A 306 -20.44 9.41 -10.25
C GLU A 306 -19.47 8.40 -9.63
N LYS A 307 -18.76 8.76 -8.55
CA LYS A 307 -17.76 7.87 -7.95
C LYS A 307 -18.32 7.20 -6.69
N ARG A 308 -18.15 5.86 -6.65
CA ARG A 308 -18.57 5.02 -5.53
C ARG A 308 -17.46 4.98 -4.47
N VAL A 309 -17.50 5.94 -3.57
CA VAL A 309 -16.60 6.03 -2.43
C VAL A 309 -17.29 5.44 -1.20
N ARG A 310 -16.50 4.88 -0.31
CA ARG A 310 -16.95 4.36 0.99
C ARG A 310 -15.94 4.74 2.05
N TRP A 311 -16.39 4.87 3.29
CA TRP A 311 -15.50 5.14 4.43
C TRP A 311 -14.35 4.13 4.51
N GLU A 312 -14.63 2.84 4.25
CA GLU A 312 -13.64 1.76 4.32
C GLU A 312 -12.50 1.90 3.31
N TYR A 313 -12.71 2.59 2.17
CA TYR A 313 -11.70 2.75 1.11
C TYR A 313 -10.65 3.80 1.42
N LEU A 314 -10.91 4.66 2.42
CA LEU A 314 -10.13 5.87 2.64
C LEU A 314 -8.83 5.65 3.43
N ALA A 315 -8.57 4.45 3.91
CA ALA A 315 -7.26 3.99 4.37
C ALA A 315 -7.18 2.47 4.37
N PRO A 316 -6.00 1.86 4.18
CA PRO A 316 -5.78 0.44 4.36
C PRO A 316 -5.88 0.05 5.84
N LYS A 317 -5.76 -1.24 6.13
CA LYS A 317 -5.70 -1.74 7.51
C LYS A 317 -4.31 -1.48 8.09
N VAL A 318 -4.13 -0.32 8.70
CA VAL A 318 -2.91 0.12 9.40
C VAL A 318 -3.28 0.64 10.78
N ASP A 319 -2.29 0.94 11.60
CA ASP A 319 -2.50 1.68 12.84
C ASP A 319 -3.15 3.03 12.49
N ASP A 320 -4.01 3.54 13.35
CA ASP A 320 -4.81 4.75 13.12
C ASP A 320 -5.78 4.71 11.91
N ALA A 321 -5.99 3.55 11.28
CA ALA A 321 -6.84 3.44 10.07
C ALA A 321 -8.23 4.05 10.26
N LYS A 322 -8.87 3.84 11.41
CA LYS A 322 -10.21 4.40 11.69
C LYS A 322 -10.18 5.92 11.71
N LYS A 323 -9.17 6.50 12.37
CA LYS A 323 -8.95 7.94 12.45
C LYS A 323 -8.71 8.55 11.07
N ARG A 324 -7.80 7.95 10.30
CA ARG A 324 -7.48 8.40 8.93
C ARG A 324 -8.72 8.33 8.01
N LYS A 325 -9.47 7.23 8.05
CA LYS A 325 -10.72 7.07 7.28
C LYS A 325 -11.75 8.14 7.63
N THR A 326 -11.95 8.40 8.93
CA THR A 326 -12.93 9.40 9.38
C THR A 326 -12.49 10.80 8.99
N SER A 327 -11.22 11.18 9.15
CA SER A 327 -10.69 12.46 8.69
C SER A 327 -10.93 12.69 7.19
N ARG A 328 -10.55 11.72 6.35
CA ARG A 328 -10.69 11.79 4.89
C ARG A 328 -12.15 11.78 4.43
N ALA A 329 -13.01 11.04 5.13
CA ALA A 329 -14.44 11.06 4.86
C ALA A 329 -15.06 12.43 5.17
N LEU A 330 -14.64 13.08 6.27
CA LEU A 330 -15.06 14.44 6.61
C LEU A 330 -14.53 15.47 5.60
N ILE A 331 -13.29 15.33 5.10
CA ILE A 331 -12.79 16.15 3.99
C ILE A 331 -13.73 16.05 2.80
N LEU A 332 -14.08 14.85 2.36
CA LEU A 332 -14.99 14.64 1.21
C LEU A 332 -16.38 15.21 1.48
N LYS A 333 -16.90 15.05 2.70
CA LYS A 333 -18.19 15.65 3.10
C LYS A 333 -18.15 17.17 2.95
N PHE A 334 -17.20 17.84 3.56
CA PHE A 334 -17.12 19.30 3.52
C PHE A 334 -16.84 19.85 2.11
N LEU A 335 -16.01 19.15 1.32
CA LEU A 335 -15.80 19.51 -0.09
C LEU A 335 -17.09 19.34 -0.92
N SER A 336 -17.90 18.32 -0.66
CA SER A 336 -19.18 18.12 -1.35
C SER A 336 -20.22 19.20 -1.02
N GLU A 337 -20.11 19.83 0.16
CA GLU A 337 -20.98 20.90 0.65
C GLU A 337 -20.47 22.31 0.26
N ALA A 338 -19.22 22.41 -0.23
CA ALA A 338 -18.56 23.67 -0.57
C ALA A 338 -18.25 23.75 -2.08
N PRO A 339 -19.22 24.01 -2.97
CA PRO A 339 -19.01 24.03 -4.42
C PRO A 339 -18.02 25.09 -4.89
N ASN A 340 -17.82 26.15 -4.11
CA ASN A 340 -16.83 27.21 -4.37
C ASN A 340 -15.45 26.92 -3.77
N GLY A 341 -15.27 25.72 -3.21
CA GLY A 341 -14.03 25.27 -2.58
C GLY A 341 -13.82 25.80 -1.16
N ILE A 342 -12.92 25.14 -0.46
CA ILE A 342 -12.55 25.42 0.93
C ILE A 342 -11.03 25.20 1.09
N ASP A 343 -10.37 26.03 1.87
CA ASP A 343 -8.92 25.90 2.14
C ASP A 343 -8.63 24.85 3.21
N ASN A 344 -7.35 24.43 3.32
CA ASN A 344 -6.90 23.39 4.23
C ASN A 344 -7.06 23.76 5.71
N VAL A 345 -6.86 25.03 6.07
CA VAL A 345 -7.01 25.50 7.46
C VAL A 345 -8.48 25.41 7.88
N SER A 346 -9.39 25.91 7.03
CA SER A 346 -10.83 25.83 7.25
C SER A 346 -11.33 24.37 7.31
N LEU A 347 -10.80 23.48 6.45
CA LEU A 347 -11.10 22.04 6.51
C LEU A 347 -10.64 21.41 7.83
N SER A 348 -9.39 21.68 8.23
CA SER A 348 -8.82 21.19 9.50
C SER A 348 -9.67 21.62 10.70
N ASN A 349 -10.07 22.91 10.76
CA ASN A 349 -10.92 23.44 11.83
C ASN A 349 -12.29 22.74 11.86
N LYS A 350 -12.97 22.59 10.71
CA LYS A 350 -14.26 21.89 10.62
C LYS A 350 -14.19 20.42 11.04
N ILE A 351 -13.09 19.72 10.71
CA ILE A 351 -12.86 18.34 11.16
C ILE A 351 -12.78 18.28 12.68
N ASN A 352 -12.00 19.21 13.28
CA ASN A 352 -11.79 19.27 14.72
C ASN A 352 -13.05 19.72 15.47
N GLU A 353 -13.93 20.51 14.86
CA GLU A 353 -15.25 20.85 15.42
C GLU A 353 -16.16 19.62 15.54
N ILE A 354 -16.16 18.73 14.53
CA ILE A 354 -16.99 17.52 14.54
C ILE A 354 -16.38 16.41 15.39
N VAL A 355 -15.07 16.18 15.27
CA VAL A 355 -14.38 15.09 15.98
C VAL A 355 -13.05 15.63 16.54
N PRO A 356 -13.07 16.30 17.71
CA PRO A 356 -11.87 16.93 18.30
C PRO A 356 -10.69 15.96 18.49
N SER A 357 -10.95 14.69 18.76
CA SER A 357 -9.91 13.67 18.97
C SER A 357 -9.11 13.32 17.70
N ILE A 358 -9.56 13.71 16.51
CA ILE A 358 -8.75 13.60 15.29
C ILE A 358 -7.54 14.53 15.38
N ASN A 359 -7.70 15.71 15.97
CA ASN A 359 -6.65 16.72 16.07
C ASN A 359 -5.99 16.98 14.72
N SER A 360 -6.82 17.32 13.72
CA SER A 360 -6.39 17.55 12.33
C SER A 360 -5.52 18.81 12.23
N ILE A 361 -4.54 18.78 11.35
CA ILE A 361 -3.69 19.94 11.00
C ILE A 361 -3.76 20.19 9.48
N SER A 362 -3.53 21.44 9.07
CA SER A 362 -3.70 21.89 7.68
C SER A 362 -2.78 21.17 6.69
N GLU A 363 -1.56 20.85 7.09
CA GLU A 363 -0.58 20.13 6.29
C GLU A 363 -1.04 18.70 6.01
N GLN A 364 -1.55 18.00 7.04
CA GLN A 364 -2.10 16.66 6.89
C GLN A 364 -3.33 16.64 5.95
N VAL A 365 -4.19 17.66 6.03
CA VAL A 365 -5.33 17.79 5.12
C VAL A 365 -4.86 17.91 3.66
N SER A 366 -3.78 18.63 3.41
CA SER A 366 -3.19 18.77 2.07
C SER A 366 -2.69 17.42 1.52
N ASP A 367 -1.97 16.64 2.34
CA ASP A 367 -1.49 15.30 1.98
C ASP A 367 -2.66 14.32 1.77
N ASP A 368 -3.68 14.37 2.63
CA ASP A 368 -4.89 13.56 2.49
C ASP A 368 -5.62 13.85 1.17
N ILE A 369 -5.70 15.12 0.74
CA ILE A 369 -6.31 15.50 -0.54
C ILE A 369 -5.48 14.98 -1.71
N GLU A 370 -4.15 15.06 -1.66
CA GLU A 370 -3.30 14.48 -2.69
C GLU A 370 -3.48 12.96 -2.78
N GLY A 371 -3.54 12.27 -1.65
CA GLY A 371 -3.83 10.84 -1.58
C GLY A 371 -5.23 10.49 -2.13
N LEU A 372 -6.25 11.29 -1.83
CA LEU A 372 -7.60 11.12 -2.39
C LEU A 372 -7.61 11.25 -3.91
N ASN A 373 -6.86 12.21 -4.48
CA ASN A 373 -6.65 12.31 -5.93
C ASN A 373 -6.02 11.04 -6.50
N ARG A 374 -5.02 10.48 -5.81
CA ARG A 374 -4.34 9.23 -6.21
C ARG A 374 -5.20 7.98 -5.98
N LEU A 375 -6.26 8.07 -5.18
CA LEU A 375 -7.30 7.04 -5.10
C LEU A 375 -8.34 7.14 -6.21
N GLY A 376 -8.37 8.26 -6.94
CA GLY A 376 -9.26 8.47 -8.08
C GLY A 376 -10.46 9.38 -7.82
N ILE A 377 -10.44 10.15 -6.75
CA ILE A 377 -11.41 11.20 -6.47
C ILE A 377 -10.79 12.53 -6.90
N GLU A 378 -11.32 13.14 -7.96
CA GLU A 378 -10.72 14.35 -8.53
C GLU A 378 -11.07 15.59 -7.71
N ILE A 379 -10.04 16.18 -7.13
CA ILE A 379 -10.09 17.43 -6.35
C ILE A 379 -9.09 18.40 -6.97
N ASP A 380 -9.55 19.53 -7.47
CA ASP A 380 -8.72 20.60 -8.03
C ASP A 380 -8.31 21.59 -6.94
N ILE A 381 -7.21 22.32 -7.22
CA ILE A 381 -6.77 23.46 -6.41
C ILE A 381 -6.96 24.72 -7.25
N LYS A 382 -7.75 25.68 -6.74
CA LYS A 382 -7.93 26.99 -7.34
C LYS A 382 -7.98 28.05 -6.25
N ASP A 383 -7.16 29.10 -6.38
CA ASP A 383 -7.09 30.21 -5.43
C ASP A 383 -6.88 29.74 -3.98
N ASN A 384 -5.95 28.81 -3.76
CA ASN A 384 -5.68 28.11 -2.48
C ASN A 384 -6.88 27.37 -1.87
N LYS A 385 -7.91 27.08 -2.65
CA LYS A 385 -9.07 26.31 -2.22
C LYS A 385 -9.13 25.00 -2.97
N PHE A 386 -9.55 23.95 -2.27
CA PHE A 386 -9.82 22.64 -2.82
C PHE A 386 -11.25 22.55 -3.30
N ILE A 387 -11.46 22.10 -4.54
CA ILE A 387 -12.77 21.97 -5.19
C ILE A 387 -12.96 20.54 -5.64
N LEU A 388 -13.96 19.86 -5.07
CA LEU A 388 -14.32 18.52 -5.49
C LEU A 388 -14.96 18.55 -6.88
N LYS A 389 -14.37 17.89 -7.86
CA LYS A 389 -14.84 17.82 -9.25
C LYS A 389 -15.76 16.62 -9.48
N ASP A 390 -15.50 15.51 -8.82
CA ASP A 390 -16.30 14.31 -8.93
C ASP A 390 -17.60 14.43 -8.13
N ARG A 391 -18.69 13.88 -8.67
CA ARG A 391 -19.89 13.58 -7.88
C ARG A 391 -19.67 12.25 -7.16
N LEU A 392 -20.08 12.18 -5.91
CA LEU A 392 -19.95 10.99 -5.10
C LEU A 392 -21.32 10.38 -4.83
N PHE A 393 -21.41 9.05 -4.90
CA PHE A 393 -22.56 8.34 -4.34
C PHE A 393 -22.67 8.62 -2.85
N ASP A 394 -23.87 8.53 -2.33
CA ASP A 394 -24.14 8.65 -0.91
C ASP A 394 -23.37 7.57 -0.14
N PHE A 395 -22.74 7.95 0.96
CA PHE A 395 -22.11 7.01 1.88
C PHE A 395 -22.14 7.54 3.32
N ILE A 396 -21.97 6.64 4.26
CA ILE A 396 -22.03 6.91 5.69
C ILE A 396 -20.62 7.03 6.26
N ILE A 397 -20.39 8.02 7.12
CA ILE A 397 -19.23 8.14 7.98
C ILE A 397 -19.62 7.55 9.32
N PRO A 398 -19.18 6.33 9.67
CA PRO A 398 -19.49 5.75 10.97
C PRO A 398 -18.68 6.43 12.07
N VAL A 399 -19.34 6.77 13.15
CA VAL A 399 -18.73 7.17 14.41
C VAL A 399 -19.22 6.23 15.50
N GLU A 400 -18.37 5.93 16.47
CA GLU A 400 -18.73 5.05 17.58
C GLU A 400 -19.01 5.89 18.81
N SER A 401 -20.12 5.60 19.51
CA SER A 401 -20.55 6.30 20.71
C SER A 401 -19.44 6.32 21.77
N ASN A 402 -19.12 7.52 22.25
CA ASN A 402 -18.07 7.74 23.25
C ASN A 402 -16.65 7.30 22.82
N PHE A 403 -16.41 7.07 21.52
CA PHE A 403 -15.09 6.69 21.04
C PHE A 403 -14.20 7.92 20.85
N THR A 404 -13.00 7.84 21.41
CA THR A 404 -11.95 8.85 21.23
C THR A 404 -10.82 8.24 20.41
N PHE A 405 -10.42 8.91 19.35
CA PHE A 405 -9.27 8.46 18.57
C PHE A 405 -7.98 8.75 19.34
N GLU A 406 -7.26 7.70 19.67
CA GLU A 406 -5.90 7.81 20.17
C GLU A 406 -4.93 7.82 18.97
N SER A 407 -3.93 8.70 19.04
CA SER A 407 -2.86 8.72 18.05
C SER A 407 -1.78 7.73 18.44
N SER A 408 -1.32 6.92 17.48
CA SER A 408 -0.11 6.14 17.63
C SER A 408 1.11 7.05 17.83
N ASP A 409 2.19 6.48 18.36
CA ASP A 409 3.44 7.26 18.51
C ASP A 409 4.00 7.70 17.16
N ALA A 410 3.86 6.87 16.11
CA ALA A 410 4.20 7.25 14.74
C ALA A 410 3.40 8.47 14.27
N ASP A 411 2.07 8.49 14.48
CA ASP A 411 1.21 9.60 14.09
C ASP A 411 1.53 10.89 14.87
N LYS A 412 1.85 10.80 16.16
CA LYS A 412 2.29 11.96 16.96
C LYS A 412 3.59 12.56 16.42
N VAL A 413 4.58 11.70 16.12
CA VAL A 413 5.87 12.12 15.58
C VAL A 413 5.72 12.73 14.20
N LYS A 414 4.98 12.09 13.29
CA LYS A 414 4.71 12.63 11.94
C LYS A 414 4.08 14.01 12.02
N ARG A 415 3.07 14.20 12.82
CA ARG A 415 2.39 15.51 12.98
C ARG A 415 3.29 16.59 13.59
N ALA A 416 4.20 16.20 14.47
CA ALA A 416 5.14 17.16 15.06
C ALA A 416 6.15 17.71 14.05
N ILE A 417 6.57 16.91 13.05
CA ILE A 417 7.58 17.33 12.06
C ILE A 417 6.98 17.84 10.76
N LEU A 418 5.77 17.40 10.39
CA LEU A 418 5.14 17.72 9.10
C LEU A 418 5.09 19.21 8.79
N PRO A 419 4.76 20.12 9.72
CA PRO A 419 4.77 21.57 9.43
C PRO A 419 6.13 22.14 9.04
N ALA A 420 7.22 21.45 9.40
CA ALA A 420 8.58 21.87 9.06
C ALA A 420 9.02 21.42 7.66
N LEU A 421 8.35 20.44 7.07
CA LEU A 421 8.71 19.89 5.74
C LEU A 421 8.13 20.77 4.62
N LYS A 422 9.00 21.49 3.90
CA LYS A 422 8.64 22.40 2.80
C LYS A 422 9.13 21.92 1.44
N LYS A 423 10.27 21.22 1.40
CA LYS A 423 10.97 20.81 0.17
C LYS A 423 11.17 19.32 0.05
N LEU A 424 11.21 18.62 1.17
CA LEU A 424 11.36 17.17 1.18
C LEU A 424 10.06 16.50 0.78
N ASP A 425 10.14 15.48 -0.07
CA ASP A 425 9.00 14.65 -0.46
C ASP A 425 8.42 13.92 0.78
N HIS A 426 7.13 14.09 1.03
CA HIS A 426 6.44 13.50 2.18
C HIS A 426 6.40 11.96 2.17
N LYS A 427 6.76 11.31 1.07
CA LYS A 427 6.94 9.82 1.03
C LYS A 427 7.91 9.30 2.09
N TYR A 428 8.88 10.13 2.54
CA TYR A 428 9.82 9.74 3.59
C TYR A 428 9.16 9.59 4.97
N LEU A 429 7.98 10.18 5.19
CA LEU A 429 7.18 9.99 6.41
C LEU A 429 6.76 8.52 6.62
N GLN A 430 6.67 7.76 5.54
CA GLN A 430 6.41 6.31 5.59
C GLN A 430 7.48 5.56 6.40
N ALA A 431 8.71 6.04 6.42
CA ALA A 431 9.79 5.46 7.21
C ALA A 431 9.50 5.53 8.73
N ILE A 432 8.81 6.59 9.20
CA ILE A 432 8.39 6.72 10.60
C ILE A 432 7.35 5.65 10.93
N ASP A 433 6.30 5.51 10.10
CA ASP A 433 5.27 4.48 10.31
C ASP A 433 5.88 3.07 10.40
N ILE A 434 6.85 2.77 9.52
CA ILE A 434 7.53 1.46 9.51
C ILE A 434 8.42 1.29 10.74
N ALA A 435 9.21 2.31 11.10
CA ALA A 435 10.13 2.25 12.24
C ALA A 435 9.40 2.01 13.57
N TYR A 436 8.20 2.57 13.73
CA TYR A 436 7.35 2.43 14.92
C TYR A 436 6.42 1.21 14.88
N LYS A 437 6.40 0.44 13.80
CA LYS A 437 5.48 -0.70 13.64
C LYS A 437 5.95 -1.92 14.42
N LYS A 438 5.04 -2.56 15.17
CA LYS A 438 5.33 -3.74 16.02
C LYS A 438 5.76 -4.97 15.21
N ASN A 439 5.08 -5.23 14.10
CA ASN A 439 5.35 -6.38 13.23
C ASN A 439 5.46 -5.90 11.79
N THR A 440 6.66 -5.80 11.29
CA THR A 440 6.95 -5.42 9.90
C THR A 440 7.04 -6.63 8.99
N THR A 441 6.66 -6.45 7.73
CA THR A 441 6.90 -7.40 6.66
C THR A 441 8.31 -7.22 6.08
N ASN A 442 8.80 -8.21 5.34
CA ASN A 442 10.08 -8.08 4.64
C ASN A 442 10.08 -6.88 3.67
N THR A 443 8.97 -6.64 2.98
CA THR A 443 8.83 -5.50 2.06
C THR A 443 8.93 -4.16 2.79
N GLU A 444 8.30 -4.04 3.97
CA GLU A 444 8.38 -2.83 4.80
C GLU A 444 9.80 -2.61 5.32
N ASN A 445 10.48 -3.66 5.80
CA ASN A 445 11.88 -3.53 6.23
C ASN A 445 12.77 -3.07 5.07
N THR A 446 12.63 -3.69 3.90
CA THR A 446 13.38 -3.26 2.70
C THR A 446 13.07 -1.81 2.33
N LEU A 447 11.81 -1.37 2.46
CA LEU A 447 11.46 0.02 2.20
C LEU A 447 12.10 0.98 3.21
N LEU A 448 12.14 0.63 4.50
CA LEU A 448 12.83 1.44 5.52
C LEU A 448 14.31 1.61 5.19
N GLU A 449 15.00 0.51 4.81
CA GLU A 449 16.39 0.52 4.37
C GLU A 449 16.59 1.46 3.16
N ILE A 450 15.70 1.36 2.16
CA ILE A 450 15.73 2.20 0.94
C ILE A 450 15.49 3.67 1.28
N LEU A 451 14.46 3.99 2.05
CA LEU A 451 14.13 5.38 2.39
C LEU A 451 15.24 6.01 3.21
N SER A 452 15.76 5.31 4.23
CA SER A 452 16.87 5.79 5.04
C SER A 452 18.13 6.06 4.21
N THR A 453 18.48 5.15 3.30
CA THR A 453 19.63 5.32 2.42
C THR A 453 19.41 6.46 1.41
N ASN A 454 18.20 6.57 0.85
CA ASN A 454 17.86 7.61 -0.12
C ASN A 454 17.84 9.02 0.49
N LEU A 455 17.56 9.18 1.79
CA LEU A 455 17.72 10.48 2.46
C LEU A 455 19.15 11.00 2.26
N PHE A 456 20.18 10.17 2.42
CA PHE A 456 21.56 10.58 2.15
C PHE A 456 21.83 10.79 0.66
N ILE A 457 21.46 9.81 -0.19
CA ILE A 457 21.89 9.79 -1.60
C ILE A 457 21.09 10.77 -2.46
N LYS A 458 19.77 10.81 -2.30
CA LYS A 458 18.89 11.61 -3.17
C LYS A 458 18.59 12.99 -2.62
N GLU A 459 18.55 13.13 -1.28
CA GLU A 459 18.10 14.37 -0.66
C GLU A 459 19.26 15.20 -0.05
N MET A 460 20.29 14.53 0.48
CA MET A 460 21.43 15.19 1.13
C MET A 460 22.71 15.20 0.30
N ASN A 461 22.62 14.95 -1.02
CA ASN A 461 23.71 15.11 -1.97
C ASN A 461 24.93 14.16 -1.81
N PHE A 462 24.79 13.08 -1.05
CA PHE A 462 25.81 12.02 -0.99
C PHE A 462 25.77 11.13 -2.25
N ASN A 463 26.93 10.52 -2.56
CA ASN A 463 26.97 9.34 -3.40
C ASN A 463 26.73 8.09 -2.56
N GLY A 464 26.33 6.97 -3.16
CA GLY A 464 26.12 5.74 -2.38
C GLY A 464 25.23 4.73 -3.08
N LEU A 465 24.87 3.71 -2.34
CA LEU A 465 24.00 2.63 -2.83
C LEU A 465 23.25 1.96 -1.66
N HIS A 466 22.03 1.55 -1.92
CA HIS A 466 21.33 0.59 -1.09
C HIS A 466 21.91 -0.79 -1.35
N LEU A 467 22.19 -1.54 -0.30
CA LEU A 467 22.86 -2.84 -0.37
C LEU A 467 21.89 -3.99 -0.10
N GLY A 468 21.16 -3.90 1.02
CA GLY A 468 20.16 -4.86 1.44
C GLY A 468 20.55 -6.33 1.44
N GLY A 469 19.73 -7.17 2.05
CA GLY A 469 19.93 -8.61 2.07
C GLY A 469 20.80 -9.11 3.23
N SER A 470 20.90 -10.44 3.36
CA SER A 470 21.59 -11.09 4.48
C SER A 470 23.09 -10.82 4.48
N ASN A 471 23.65 -10.57 5.67
CA ASN A 471 25.09 -10.38 5.89
C ASN A 471 25.73 -9.16 5.21
N LYS A 472 24.95 -8.16 4.90
CA LYS A 472 25.38 -6.86 4.35
C LYS A 472 24.78 -5.74 5.18
N PRO A 473 25.37 -4.54 5.23
CA PRO A 473 24.70 -3.35 5.74
C PRO A 473 23.52 -3.00 4.83
N ASP A 474 22.60 -2.20 5.33
CA ASP A 474 21.43 -1.79 4.56
C ASP A 474 21.80 -0.83 3.43
N GLY A 475 22.75 0.05 3.68
CA GLY A 475 23.26 0.99 2.70
C GLY A 475 24.67 1.49 3.00
N PHE A 476 25.24 2.15 2.01
CA PHE A 476 26.48 2.90 2.16
C PHE A 476 26.34 4.24 1.45
N ALA A 477 26.67 5.32 2.15
CA ALA A 477 26.68 6.67 1.60
C ALA A 477 28.05 7.32 1.80
N TYR A 478 28.47 8.19 0.88
CA TYR A 478 29.74 8.93 1.02
C TYR A 478 29.66 10.28 0.33
N THR A 479 30.41 11.25 0.87
CA THR A 479 30.47 12.61 0.32
C THR A 479 31.14 12.60 -1.07
N LYS A 480 30.75 13.57 -1.93
CA LYS A 480 31.28 13.67 -3.30
C LYS A 480 32.81 13.84 -3.35
N ASP A 481 33.37 14.51 -2.36
CA ASP A 481 34.81 14.70 -2.19
C ASP A 481 35.52 13.50 -1.53
N LYS A 482 34.75 12.44 -1.18
CA LYS A 482 35.24 11.22 -0.52
C LYS A 482 35.94 11.43 0.82
N LYS A 483 35.64 12.53 1.51
CA LYS A 483 36.16 12.75 2.86
C LYS A 483 35.49 11.83 3.88
N ILE A 484 34.21 11.55 3.69
CA ILE A 484 33.35 10.89 4.66
C ILE A 484 32.60 9.74 4.00
N GLY A 485 32.57 8.57 4.64
CA GLY A 485 31.74 7.42 4.30
C GLY A 485 30.91 6.95 5.49
N LEU A 486 29.71 6.47 5.24
CA LEU A 486 28.74 6.04 6.24
C LEU A 486 28.24 4.63 5.93
N ILE A 487 28.46 3.69 6.85
CA ILE A 487 27.83 2.36 6.85
C ILE A 487 26.47 2.51 7.53
N LEU A 488 25.37 2.24 6.84
CA LEU A 488 24.01 2.48 7.32
C LEU A 488 23.34 1.15 7.69
N ASP A 489 22.69 1.12 8.86
CA ASP A 489 21.94 -0.05 9.35
C ASP A 489 20.64 0.42 10.02
N SER A 490 19.50 0.18 9.37
CA SER A 490 18.17 0.64 9.76
C SER A 490 17.43 -0.42 10.58
N LYS A 491 16.72 0.00 11.62
CA LYS A 491 16.06 -0.92 12.56
C LYS A 491 14.62 -0.49 12.83
N ALA A 492 13.65 -1.36 12.53
CA ALA A 492 12.24 -1.17 12.86
C ALA A 492 11.92 -1.80 14.23
N TYR A 493 11.76 -0.96 15.24
CA TYR A 493 11.41 -1.38 16.60
C TYR A 493 10.39 -0.44 17.22
N SER A 494 9.16 -0.89 17.39
CA SER A 494 8.08 -0.09 18.00
C SER A 494 8.32 0.29 19.47
N SER A 495 9.12 -0.50 20.18
CA SER A 495 9.51 -0.25 21.58
C SER A 495 10.89 0.40 21.74
N GLY A 496 11.41 1.00 20.66
CA GLY A 496 12.74 1.57 20.59
C GLY A 496 13.84 0.51 20.37
N PHE A 497 14.94 0.94 19.79
CA PHE A 497 16.09 0.10 19.50
C PHE A 497 17.07 0.11 20.68
N ALA A 498 17.35 -1.09 21.23
CA ALA A 498 18.44 -1.30 22.16
C ALA A 498 19.67 -1.81 21.38
N VAL A 499 20.83 -1.24 21.62
CA VAL A 499 22.10 -1.69 21.02
C VAL A 499 22.49 -3.03 21.65
N THR A 500 22.11 -4.12 21.00
CA THR A 500 22.30 -5.49 21.49
C THR A 500 23.59 -6.10 20.96
N LYS A 501 24.09 -7.17 21.62
CA LYS A 501 25.24 -7.92 21.12
C LYS A 501 25.04 -8.41 19.68
N LYS A 502 23.84 -8.86 19.33
CA LYS A 502 23.52 -9.29 17.95
C LYS A 502 23.71 -8.17 16.93
N SER A 503 23.27 -6.95 17.24
CA SER A 503 23.42 -5.79 16.34
C SER A 503 24.87 -5.34 16.25
N THR A 504 25.59 -5.33 17.36
CA THR A 504 27.03 -4.97 17.37
C THR A 504 27.88 -6.02 16.66
N ASP A 505 27.62 -7.31 16.80
CA ASP A 505 28.32 -8.38 16.06
C ASP A 505 28.10 -8.25 14.53
N ALA A 506 26.89 -7.88 14.11
CA ALA A 506 26.60 -7.62 12.70
C ALA A 506 27.38 -6.40 12.17
N MET A 507 27.35 -5.28 12.89
CA MET A 507 28.08 -4.07 12.51
C MET A 507 29.62 -4.30 12.52
N ALA A 508 30.14 -4.99 13.53
CA ALA A 508 31.58 -5.37 13.59
C ALA A 508 31.99 -6.21 12.38
N ARG A 509 31.12 -7.09 11.92
CA ARG A 509 31.33 -7.86 10.68
C ARG A 509 31.39 -6.93 9.47
N TYR A 510 30.45 -5.99 9.33
CA TYR A 510 30.42 -5.02 8.22
C TYR A 510 31.68 -4.15 8.19
N ILE A 511 32.11 -3.65 9.35
CA ILE A 511 33.34 -2.86 9.49
C ILE A 511 34.56 -3.68 9.02
N ARG A 512 34.70 -4.94 9.50
CA ARG A 512 35.80 -5.82 9.08
C ARG A 512 35.79 -6.10 7.58
N GLN A 513 34.62 -6.37 7.01
CA GLN A 513 34.45 -6.61 5.57
C GLN A 513 34.84 -5.38 4.75
N TYR A 514 34.41 -4.20 5.17
CA TYR A 514 34.78 -2.94 4.55
C TYR A 514 36.29 -2.69 4.59
N ASN A 515 36.92 -2.85 5.75
CA ASN A 515 38.34 -2.57 5.93
C ASN A 515 39.24 -3.59 5.19
N LYS A 516 38.91 -4.87 5.25
CA LYS A 516 39.72 -5.93 4.64
C LYS A 516 39.44 -6.13 3.15
N ARG A 517 38.23 -5.91 2.68
CA ARG A 517 37.79 -6.05 1.28
C ARG A 517 38.20 -7.36 0.61
N ASN A 518 38.19 -8.48 1.35
CA ASN A 518 38.70 -9.76 0.91
C ASN A 518 37.75 -10.96 1.14
N ASP A 519 36.50 -10.71 1.43
CA ASP A 519 35.51 -11.76 1.68
C ASP A 519 34.51 -11.96 0.52
N ASP A 520 33.76 -13.06 0.58
CA ASP A 520 32.81 -13.47 -0.46
C ASP A 520 31.55 -12.58 -0.53
N SER A 521 31.30 -11.75 0.49
CA SER A 521 30.13 -10.86 0.50
C SER A 521 30.18 -9.77 -0.57
N LYS A 522 31.40 -9.31 -0.89
CA LYS A 522 31.73 -8.35 -1.96
C LYS A 522 30.81 -7.11 -2.04
N TRP A 523 30.07 -6.80 -0.95
CA TRP A 523 29.14 -5.66 -0.95
C TRP A 523 29.88 -4.33 -1.13
N TRP A 524 31.14 -4.27 -0.75
CA TRP A 524 32.05 -3.13 -0.85
C TRP A 524 32.66 -2.91 -2.26
N ILE A 525 32.38 -3.77 -3.24
CA ILE A 525 33.07 -3.75 -4.54
C ILE A 525 32.86 -2.46 -5.32
N ASN A 526 31.67 -1.86 -5.23
CA ASN A 526 31.30 -0.62 -5.89
C ASN A 526 31.55 0.63 -5.02
N ILE A 527 32.18 0.49 -3.86
CA ILE A 527 32.50 1.58 -2.96
C ILE A 527 33.97 2.01 -3.20
N PRO A 528 34.23 3.31 -3.40
CA PRO A 528 35.59 3.82 -3.59
C PRO A 528 36.53 3.39 -2.47
N LYS A 529 37.81 3.13 -2.80
CA LYS A 529 38.82 2.74 -1.81
C LYS A 529 39.47 3.93 -1.11
N ASP A 530 39.34 5.11 -1.70
CA ASP A 530 40.01 6.35 -1.31
C ASP A 530 39.14 7.25 -0.43
N ILE A 531 38.12 6.68 0.25
CA ILE A 531 37.36 7.40 1.27
C ILE A 531 38.24 7.55 2.51
N LYS A 532 38.40 8.82 2.98
CA LYS A 532 39.36 9.15 4.05
C LYS A 532 38.91 8.65 5.44
N ASN A 533 37.68 8.97 5.82
CA ASN A 533 37.10 8.60 7.10
C ASN A 533 35.80 7.86 6.89
N THR A 534 35.60 6.75 7.58
CA THR A 534 34.35 5.99 7.50
C THR A 534 33.78 5.81 8.90
N TYR A 535 32.48 5.97 9.01
CA TYR A 535 31.70 5.89 10.23
C TYR A 535 30.53 4.92 10.05
N PHE A 536 29.89 4.50 11.12
CA PHE A 536 28.66 3.74 11.04
C PHE A 536 27.48 4.49 11.67
N LEU A 537 26.28 4.23 11.17
CA LEU A 537 25.04 4.81 11.72
C LEU A 537 24.00 3.71 11.90
N TYR A 538 23.43 3.64 13.10
CA TYR A 538 22.15 2.99 13.32
C TYR A 538 21.02 4.00 13.14
N ILE A 539 19.98 3.62 12.43
CA ILE A 539 18.80 4.47 12.18
C ILE A 539 17.57 3.73 12.71
N SER A 540 16.80 4.33 13.61
CA SER A 540 15.62 3.66 14.20
C SER A 540 14.53 4.66 14.61
N SER A 541 13.44 4.15 15.21
CA SER A 541 12.36 4.97 15.79
C SER A 541 12.89 5.86 16.91
N TYR A 542 13.43 5.26 17.94
CA TYR A 542 14.11 5.88 19.09
C TYR A 542 15.00 4.85 19.78
N TYR A 543 15.72 5.23 20.84
CA TYR A 543 16.71 4.37 21.52
C TYR A 543 16.35 4.11 22.97
N THR A 544 16.66 2.88 23.45
CA THR A 544 16.33 2.42 24.80
C THR A 544 17.51 1.70 25.47
N GLY A 545 17.46 1.58 26.79
CA GLY A 545 18.49 0.93 27.58
C GLY A 545 19.80 1.76 27.70
N ASN A 546 20.90 1.09 27.93
CA ASN A 546 22.22 1.75 28.08
C ASN A 546 22.93 1.97 26.74
N TYR A 547 22.16 2.39 25.70
CA TYR A 547 22.63 2.49 24.32
C TYR A 547 23.88 3.36 24.15
N TYR A 548 24.00 4.45 24.89
CA TYR A 548 25.15 5.33 24.80
C TYR A 548 26.45 4.65 25.24
N LYS A 549 26.42 4.00 26.41
CA LYS A 549 27.60 3.25 26.91
C LYS A 549 27.94 2.11 25.96
N GLN A 550 26.94 1.38 25.49
CA GLN A 550 27.11 0.27 24.55
C GLN A 550 27.72 0.73 23.22
N LEU A 551 27.32 1.92 22.72
CA LEU A 551 27.91 2.52 21.53
C LEU A 551 29.41 2.83 21.77
N LEU A 552 29.75 3.53 22.86
CA LEU A 552 31.13 3.87 23.18
C LEU A 552 32.04 2.64 23.38
N ASP A 553 31.53 1.60 24.03
CA ASP A 553 32.27 0.33 24.22
C ASP A 553 32.49 -0.38 22.86
N PHE A 554 31.49 -0.30 21.96
CA PHE A 554 31.59 -0.86 20.62
C PHE A 554 32.60 -0.09 19.74
N GLU A 555 32.60 1.24 19.76
CA GLU A 555 33.54 2.09 19.03
C GLU A 555 34.99 1.76 19.41
N LYS A 556 35.28 1.67 20.71
CA LYS A 556 36.62 1.32 21.23
C LYS A 556 37.11 -0.03 20.75
N GLY A 557 36.19 -1.01 20.67
CA GLY A 557 36.52 -2.37 20.26
C GLY A 557 36.71 -2.55 18.75
N ASN A 558 36.23 -1.63 17.91
CA ASN A 558 36.26 -1.75 16.45
C ASN A 558 37.02 -0.63 15.74
N GLU A 559 37.64 0.29 16.50
CA GLU A 559 38.43 1.43 15.97
C GLU A 559 37.67 2.24 14.89
N MET A 560 36.35 2.33 15.03
CA MET A 560 35.48 3.11 14.13
C MET A 560 34.42 3.82 14.96
N GLU A 561 34.33 5.12 14.77
CA GLU A 561 33.30 5.93 15.38
C GLU A 561 31.94 5.75 14.68
N GLY A 562 30.86 5.96 15.41
CA GLY A 562 29.52 5.86 14.86
C GLY A 562 28.51 6.74 15.57
N GLY A 563 27.26 6.63 15.14
CA GLY A 563 26.16 7.37 15.69
C GLY A 563 24.84 6.60 15.71
N LEU A 564 23.95 7.12 16.51
CA LEU A 564 22.55 6.68 16.61
C LEU A 564 21.67 7.82 16.15
N VAL A 565 20.78 7.63 15.19
CA VAL A 565 19.90 8.69 14.70
C VAL A 565 18.45 8.21 14.60
N GLU A 566 17.54 9.00 15.16
CA GLU A 566 16.11 8.77 15.00
C GLU A 566 15.67 9.16 13.59
N ILE A 567 14.88 8.30 12.95
CA ILE A 567 14.42 8.51 11.56
C ILE A 567 13.71 9.86 11.38
N ALA A 568 12.91 10.31 12.35
CA ALA A 568 12.23 11.60 12.28
C ALA A 568 13.22 12.78 12.25
N LYS A 569 14.27 12.70 13.04
CA LYS A 569 15.35 13.73 13.06
C LYS A 569 16.15 13.71 11.77
N LEU A 570 16.43 12.54 11.23
CA LEU A 570 17.11 12.40 9.93
C LEU A 570 16.29 13.02 8.79
N ILE A 571 14.95 12.87 8.81
CA ILE A 571 14.05 13.52 7.86
C ILE A 571 14.11 15.04 7.97
N LEU A 572 14.08 15.60 9.18
CA LEU A 572 14.22 17.06 9.39
C LEU A 572 15.59 17.59 8.95
N VAL A 573 16.64 16.81 9.15
CA VAL A 573 17.98 17.17 8.68
C VAL A 573 18.04 17.18 7.15
N ALA A 574 17.42 16.22 6.49
CA ALA A 574 17.33 16.20 5.03
C ALA A 574 16.57 17.43 4.50
N GLU A 575 15.50 17.89 5.17
CA GLU A 575 14.82 19.13 4.85
C GLU A 575 15.78 20.32 4.93
N LYS A 576 16.58 20.44 6.01
CA LYS A 576 17.54 21.53 6.20
C LYS A 576 18.65 21.55 5.16
N VAL A 577 19.14 20.38 4.74
CA VAL A 577 20.09 20.29 3.62
C VAL A 577 19.46 20.78 2.32
N LYS A 578 18.21 20.41 2.04
CA LYS A 578 17.47 20.90 0.85
C LYS A 578 17.17 22.39 0.89
N GLU A 579 17.04 22.99 2.06
CA GLU A 579 16.94 24.44 2.24
C GLU A 579 18.29 25.17 2.08
N ASN A 580 19.39 24.44 1.86
CA ASN A 580 20.78 24.92 1.86
C ASN A 580 21.22 25.58 3.19
N SER A 581 20.60 25.16 4.29
CA SER A 581 20.93 25.67 5.63
C SER A 581 21.95 24.78 6.35
N LEU A 582 22.37 23.68 5.75
CA LEU A 582 23.36 22.73 6.28
C LEU A 582 24.12 22.07 5.13
N ASN A 583 25.44 21.94 5.26
CA ASN A 583 26.27 21.20 4.29
C ASN A 583 26.59 19.77 4.78
N GLU A 584 27.14 18.96 3.88
CA GLU A 584 27.42 17.53 4.12
C GLU A 584 28.42 17.29 5.26
N GLU A 585 29.44 18.15 5.41
CA GLU A 585 30.47 18.02 6.44
C GLU A 585 29.92 18.41 7.81
N GLU A 586 29.22 19.53 7.91
CA GLU A 586 28.52 19.97 9.13
C GLU A 586 27.49 18.94 9.58
N LEU A 587 26.71 18.40 8.64
CA LEU A 587 25.76 17.33 8.91
C LEU A 587 26.46 16.13 9.58
N THR A 588 27.55 15.65 8.99
CA THR A 588 28.23 14.46 9.50
C THR A 588 28.88 14.72 10.84
N GLN A 589 29.47 15.89 11.03
CA GLN A 589 30.01 16.29 12.34
C GLN A 589 28.92 16.34 13.42
N ASN A 590 27.74 16.90 13.09
CA ASN A 590 26.61 16.94 14.00
C ASN A 590 26.09 15.54 14.37
N LEU A 591 25.98 14.65 13.37
CA LEU A 591 25.58 13.24 13.59
C LEU A 591 26.54 12.48 14.51
N LEU A 592 27.85 12.78 14.46
CA LEU A 592 28.89 12.11 15.23
C LEU A 592 29.19 12.77 16.58
N ASN A 593 29.06 14.10 16.68
CA ASN A 593 29.29 14.84 17.91
C ASN A 593 28.12 14.74 18.89
N ASP A 594 26.91 14.75 18.36
CA ASP A 594 25.69 14.42 19.11
C ASP A 594 25.39 12.92 18.94
N LYS A 595 26.23 12.08 19.56
CA LYS A 595 26.17 10.61 19.46
C LYS A 595 24.84 10.01 19.87
N ILE A 596 23.95 10.82 20.46
CA ILE A 596 22.65 10.42 20.96
C ILE A 596 21.57 11.11 20.15
N SER A 597 21.31 10.62 18.94
CA SER A 597 20.09 10.95 18.23
C SER A 597 19.89 12.41 17.81
N MET A 598 20.91 13.22 17.78
CA MET A 598 20.84 14.64 17.39
C MET A 598 19.93 15.49 18.31
N GLU A 599 19.77 15.15 19.59
CA GLU A 599 18.86 15.84 20.51
C GLU A 599 19.08 17.36 20.52
N LYS A 600 20.33 17.79 20.67
CA LYS A 600 20.69 19.22 20.65
C LYS A 600 20.37 19.90 19.32
N TYR A 601 20.58 19.17 18.23
CA TYR A 601 20.31 19.68 16.89
C TYR A 601 18.81 19.80 16.62
N TYR A 602 18.03 18.82 17.12
CA TYR A 602 16.58 18.79 16.99
C TYR A 602 15.87 19.93 17.74
N GLU A 603 16.36 20.26 18.96
CA GLU A 603 15.83 21.40 19.73
C GLU A 603 16.01 22.73 18.99
N ASN A 604 17.06 22.85 18.19
CA ASN A 604 17.32 24.03 17.35
C ASN A 604 16.54 24.00 16.02
N LEU A 605 15.93 22.86 15.64
CA LEU A 605 15.14 22.72 14.42
C LEU A 605 13.64 22.89 14.65
N LYS A 606 13.19 22.81 15.90
CA LYS A 606 11.84 23.18 16.32
C LYS A 606 11.70 24.69 16.36
#